data_69576ffb92a57d88ecad9b1c62db0aac
#
_entry.id   69576ffb92a57d88ecad9b1c62db0aac
#
_cell.length_a   1.000
_cell.length_b   1.000
_cell.length_c   1.000
_cell.angle_alpha   90.00
_cell.angle_beta   90.00
_cell.angle_gamma   90.00
#
_symmetry.space_group_name_H-M   'P 1'
#
loop_
_entity.id
_entity.type
_entity.pdbx_description
1 polymer ?
#
loop_
_entity_poly.entity_id
_entity_poly.type
_entity_poly.pdbx_seq_one_letter_code
_entity_poly.pdbx_strand_id
1 'polypeptide(L)'
;MLTGLHGFFLVAGYNVSAWVGYGCHFSSNLTFGWRGPIAFTCIPTLLLAIGCIWVPESPRYLLMRDRADEAWRNVQRLHYDKDDPSDSAAHEEFEQMRAQIAYERTQPSGYMGILRTKSYRKRAFLSCFIQLAANNTGGLVINYYSVIIYGDLGLTGSLPLLMYAVYTLIGAVGNLCGLLTIDRTGRRFVSDA
;
A
#
# COMPACT_ATOMS: atom_id res chain seq x y z
N MET A 1 -11.90 4.90 2.98
CA MET A 1 -10.96 5.85 2.36
C MET A 1 -9.50 5.45 2.50
N LEU A 2 -8.90 5.40 3.70
CA LEU A 2 -7.44 5.16 3.88
C LEU A 2 -6.91 3.89 3.20
N THR A 3 -7.64 2.77 3.26
CA THR A 3 -7.20 1.50 2.64
C THR A 3 -7.18 1.56 1.10
N GLY A 4 -8.09 2.33 0.50
CA GLY A 4 -8.13 2.54 -0.94
C GLY A 4 -7.02 3.48 -1.44
N LEU A 5 -6.66 4.50 -0.65
CA LEU A 5 -5.54 5.39 -0.94
C LEU A 5 -4.22 4.64 -1.07
N HIS A 6 -3.99 3.59 -0.26
CA HIS A 6 -2.79 2.76 -0.40
C HIS A 6 -2.69 2.13 -1.80
N GLY A 7 -3.78 1.55 -2.31
CA GLY A 7 -3.82 0.99 -3.66
C GLY A 7 -3.56 2.03 -4.74
N PHE A 8 -4.15 3.22 -4.61
CA PHE A 8 -3.93 4.33 -5.54
C PHE A 8 -2.47 4.78 -5.57
N PHE A 9 -1.84 5.01 -4.41
CA PHE A 9 -0.43 5.42 -4.34
C PHE A 9 0.52 4.36 -4.91
N LEU A 10 0.20 3.09 -4.76
CA LEU A 10 0.98 2.00 -5.34
C LEU A 10 0.94 2.07 -6.88
N VAL A 11 -0.24 2.22 -7.47
CA VAL A 11 -0.40 2.35 -8.94
C VAL A 11 0.21 3.65 -9.44
N ALA A 12 0.07 4.76 -8.70
CA ALA A 12 0.71 6.03 -9.02
C ALA A 12 2.25 5.90 -9.05
N GLY A 13 2.83 5.13 -8.13
CA GLY A 13 4.27 4.83 -8.11
C GLY A 13 4.72 4.08 -9.38
N TYR A 14 3.96 3.06 -9.82
CA TYR A 14 4.23 2.37 -11.09
C TYR A 14 4.15 3.33 -12.28
N ASN A 15 3.17 4.22 -12.30
CA ASN A 15 3.01 5.20 -13.37
C ASN A 15 4.20 6.17 -13.44
N VAL A 16 4.60 6.75 -12.31
CA VAL A 16 5.78 7.64 -12.25
C VAL A 16 7.04 6.91 -12.71
N SER A 17 7.25 5.67 -12.27
CA SER A 17 8.41 4.87 -12.69
C SER A 17 8.42 4.60 -14.20
N ALA A 18 7.26 4.31 -14.79
CA ALA A 18 7.14 4.09 -16.24
C ALA A 18 7.50 5.34 -17.06
N TRP A 19 7.02 6.52 -16.64
CA TRP A 19 7.33 7.79 -17.32
C TRP A 19 8.80 8.20 -17.12
N VAL A 20 9.38 7.97 -15.96
CA VAL A 20 10.82 8.19 -15.74
C VAL A 20 11.64 7.25 -16.62
N GLY A 21 11.28 5.97 -16.73
CA GLY A 21 11.94 5.03 -17.63
C GLY A 21 11.85 5.45 -19.09
N TYR A 22 10.67 5.90 -19.54
CA TYR A 22 10.47 6.44 -20.87
C TYR A 22 11.32 7.69 -21.13
N GLY A 23 11.36 8.64 -20.19
CA GLY A 23 12.17 9.85 -20.30
C GLY A 23 13.68 9.57 -20.37
N CYS A 24 14.16 8.64 -19.55
CA CYS A 24 15.58 8.25 -19.53
C CYS A 24 16.02 7.52 -20.82
N HIS A 25 15.08 6.92 -21.56
CA HIS A 25 15.38 6.27 -22.85
C HIS A 25 15.93 7.25 -23.91
N PHE A 26 15.51 8.51 -23.86
CA PHE A 26 15.97 9.53 -24.81
C PHE A 26 17.35 10.11 -24.47
N SER A 27 17.98 9.68 -23.38
CA SER A 27 19.30 10.14 -23.01
C SER A 27 20.36 9.61 -23.98
N SER A 28 21.25 10.51 -24.45
CA SER A 28 22.38 10.17 -25.32
C SER A 28 23.40 9.25 -24.62
N ASN A 29 23.44 9.24 -23.28
CA ASN A 29 24.31 8.39 -22.50
C ASN A 29 23.63 7.07 -22.14
N LEU A 30 24.06 5.98 -22.76
CA LEU A 30 23.55 4.63 -22.51
C LEU A 30 23.62 4.26 -21.00
N THR A 31 24.67 4.69 -20.33
CA THR A 31 24.87 4.46 -18.90
C THR A 31 23.79 5.17 -18.06
N PHE A 32 23.39 6.38 -18.44
CA PHE A 32 22.32 7.11 -17.76
C PHE A 32 20.95 6.49 -18.04
N GLY A 33 20.73 5.97 -19.24
CA GLY A 33 19.46 5.37 -19.65
C GLY A 33 18.98 4.25 -18.70
N TRP A 34 19.87 3.42 -18.18
CA TRP A 34 19.52 2.34 -17.25
C TRP A 34 19.76 2.69 -15.77
N ARG A 35 20.80 3.50 -15.47
CA ARG A 35 21.09 3.92 -14.08
C ARG A 35 20.13 5.00 -13.57
N GLY A 36 19.64 5.87 -14.47
CA GLY A 36 18.73 6.97 -14.13
C GLY A 36 17.46 6.49 -13.42
N PRO A 37 16.68 5.57 -13.99
CA PRO A 37 15.49 5.03 -13.33
C PRO A 37 15.78 4.38 -11.97
N ILE A 38 16.89 3.64 -11.86
CA ILE A 38 17.31 3.01 -10.60
C ILE A 38 17.66 4.06 -9.55
N ALA A 39 18.45 5.08 -9.92
CA ALA A 39 18.79 6.17 -9.02
C ALA A 39 17.56 6.96 -8.57
N PHE A 40 16.58 7.15 -9.46
CA PHE A 40 15.33 7.83 -9.13
C PHE A 40 14.54 7.08 -8.05
N THR A 41 14.54 5.75 -8.03
CA THR A 41 13.86 4.96 -6.97
C THR A 41 14.50 5.13 -5.60
N CYS A 42 15.78 5.54 -5.52
CA CYS A 42 16.43 5.81 -4.24
C CYS A 42 15.89 7.09 -3.57
N ILE A 43 15.40 8.07 -4.34
CA ILE A 43 14.93 9.35 -3.80
C ILE A 43 13.75 9.16 -2.81
N PRO A 44 12.62 8.55 -3.20
CA PRO A 44 11.52 8.34 -2.26
C PRO A 44 11.89 7.44 -1.09
N THR A 45 12.77 6.46 -1.31
CA THR A 45 13.27 5.58 -0.24
C THR A 45 14.08 6.34 0.79
N LEU A 46 14.98 7.24 0.36
CA LEU A 46 15.74 8.10 1.25
C LEU A 46 14.86 9.10 1.99
N LEU A 47 13.89 9.71 1.30
CA LEU A 47 12.91 10.60 1.93
C LEU A 47 12.09 9.88 3.00
N LEU A 48 11.68 8.62 2.74
CA LEU A 48 10.98 7.80 3.72
C LEU A 48 11.89 7.49 4.91
N ALA A 49 13.15 7.09 4.68
CA ALA A 49 14.11 6.79 5.74
C ALA A 49 14.35 8.01 6.64
N ILE A 50 14.51 9.19 6.04
CA ILE A 50 14.65 10.45 6.76
C ILE A 50 13.35 10.77 7.52
N GLY A 51 12.18 10.62 6.88
CA GLY A 51 10.87 10.87 7.48
C GLY A 51 10.61 9.97 8.70
N CYS A 52 11.06 8.73 8.69
CA CYS A 52 10.91 7.80 9.82
C CYS A 52 11.55 8.28 11.13
N ILE A 53 12.52 9.20 11.06
CA ILE A 53 13.16 9.77 12.25
C ILE A 53 12.17 10.67 13.03
N TRP A 54 11.24 11.32 12.32
CA TRP A 54 10.27 12.22 12.95
C TRP A 54 8.93 11.57 13.28
N VAL A 55 8.66 10.38 12.72
CA VAL A 55 7.40 9.68 12.99
C VAL A 55 7.46 9.09 14.39
N PRO A 56 6.49 9.42 15.29
CA PRO A 56 6.42 8.80 16.61
C PRO A 56 6.09 7.32 16.51
N GLU A 57 6.53 6.56 17.51
CA GLU A 57 6.19 5.14 17.63
C GLU A 57 4.67 4.93 17.68
N SER A 58 4.21 3.84 17.08
CA SER A 58 2.79 3.49 17.10
C SER A 58 2.27 3.32 18.53
N PRO A 59 1.17 3.99 18.92
CA PRO A 59 0.60 3.85 20.26
C PRO A 59 0.26 2.38 20.58
N ARG A 60 -0.26 1.64 19.61
CA ARG A 60 -0.56 0.22 19.78
C ARG A 60 0.69 -0.62 20.05
N TYR A 61 1.80 -0.35 19.37
CA TYR A 61 3.07 -1.02 19.62
C TYR A 61 3.61 -0.72 21.03
N LEU A 62 3.53 0.54 21.46
CA LEU A 62 3.95 0.95 22.79
C LEU A 62 3.12 0.27 23.89
N LEU A 63 1.81 0.17 23.72
CA LEU A 63 0.93 -0.57 24.62
C LEU A 63 1.26 -2.07 24.67
N MET A 64 1.62 -2.68 23.55
CA MET A 64 2.07 -4.07 23.51
C MET A 64 3.39 -4.29 24.26
N ARG A 65 4.21 -3.24 24.38
CA ARG A 65 5.48 -3.21 25.11
C ARG A 65 5.33 -2.73 26.56
N ASP A 66 4.10 -2.57 27.06
CA ASP A 66 3.76 -2.07 28.40
C ASP A 66 4.27 -0.63 28.69
N ARG A 67 4.48 0.17 27.63
CA ARG A 67 4.88 1.60 27.71
C ARG A 67 3.64 2.50 27.57
N ALA A 68 2.68 2.39 28.50
CA ALA A 68 1.39 3.06 28.42
C ALA A 68 1.48 4.59 28.42
N ASP A 69 2.39 5.17 29.19
CA ASP A 69 2.55 6.64 29.30
C ASP A 69 3.02 7.27 27.98
N GLU A 70 3.88 6.61 27.25
CA GLU A 70 4.34 7.09 25.96
C GLU A 70 3.29 6.89 24.89
N ALA A 71 2.56 5.77 24.95
CA ALA A 71 1.43 5.53 24.07
C ALA A 71 0.37 6.62 24.22
N TRP A 72 0.04 7.00 25.45
CA TRP A 72 -0.91 8.07 25.75
C TRP A 72 -0.47 9.41 25.15
N ARG A 73 0.79 9.82 25.36
CA ARG A 73 1.34 11.05 24.77
C ARG A 73 1.24 11.07 23.25
N ASN A 74 1.46 9.93 22.60
CA ASN A 74 1.38 9.84 21.15
C ASN A 74 -0.08 9.92 20.68
N VAL A 75 -1.03 9.32 21.38
CA VAL A 75 -2.47 9.45 21.07
C VAL A 75 -2.93 10.89 21.22
N GLN A 76 -2.57 11.57 22.32
CA GLN A 76 -2.88 12.99 22.51
C GLN A 76 -2.35 13.88 21.38
N ARG A 77 -1.13 13.60 20.88
CA ARG A 77 -0.57 14.37 19.76
C ARG A 77 -1.33 14.15 18.45
N LEU A 78 -1.82 12.92 18.21
CA LEU A 78 -2.53 12.55 16.99
C LEU A 78 -3.97 13.09 16.98
N HIS A 79 -4.60 13.17 18.15
CA HIS A 79 -5.99 13.63 18.33
C HIS A 79 -6.08 15.04 18.88
N TYR A 80 -4.99 15.81 18.80
CA TYR A 80 -5.02 17.18 19.28
C TYR A 80 -6.03 18.02 18.50
N ASP A 81 -7.16 18.32 19.13
CA ASP A 81 -8.19 19.20 18.61
C ASP A 81 -8.32 20.43 19.51
N LYS A 82 -8.35 21.61 18.91
CA LYS A 82 -8.53 22.88 19.65
C LYS A 82 -9.93 23.01 20.24
N ASP A 83 -10.91 22.31 19.65
CA ASP A 83 -12.31 22.39 20.03
C ASP A 83 -12.69 21.38 21.13
N ASP A 84 -11.82 20.39 21.44
CA ASP A 84 -11.99 19.42 22.54
C ASP A 84 -10.87 19.53 23.57
N PRO A 85 -10.94 20.52 24.51
CA PRO A 85 -9.94 20.67 25.57
C PRO A 85 -9.91 19.53 26.60
N SER A 86 -10.87 18.61 26.55
CA SER A 86 -10.96 17.45 27.45
C SER A 86 -10.28 16.20 26.92
N ASP A 87 -9.73 16.24 25.67
CA ASP A 87 -9.12 15.08 25.00
C ASP A 87 -10.03 13.83 25.02
N SER A 88 -11.36 14.04 25.01
CA SER A 88 -12.34 12.94 25.17
C SER A 88 -12.21 11.89 24.08
N ALA A 89 -12.06 12.29 22.83
CA ALA A 89 -11.86 11.40 21.70
C ALA A 89 -10.55 10.58 21.82
N ALA A 90 -9.47 11.23 22.26
CA ALA A 90 -8.18 10.58 22.50
C ALA A 90 -8.28 9.55 23.62
N HIS A 91 -9.06 9.86 24.66
CA HIS A 91 -9.23 8.98 25.81
C HIS A 91 -10.04 7.74 25.48
N GLU A 92 -11.15 7.90 24.74
CA GLU A 92 -11.96 6.79 24.26
C GLU A 92 -11.16 5.85 23.36
N GLU A 93 -10.39 6.38 22.42
CA GLU A 93 -9.56 5.56 21.52
C GLU A 93 -8.46 4.82 22.28
N PHE A 94 -7.82 5.48 23.23
CA PHE A 94 -6.79 4.87 24.06
C PHE A 94 -7.32 3.70 24.89
N GLU A 95 -8.47 3.86 25.55
CA GLU A 95 -9.11 2.81 26.32
C GLU A 95 -9.60 1.65 25.42
N GLN A 96 -10.12 1.94 24.24
CA GLN A 96 -10.47 0.91 23.26
C GLN A 96 -9.24 0.10 22.81
N MET A 97 -8.12 0.78 22.50
CA MET A 97 -6.87 0.08 22.14
C MET A 97 -6.37 -0.78 23.29
N ARG A 98 -6.41 -0.28 24.51
CA ARG A 98 -6.00 -1.00 25.73
C ARG A 98 -6.84 -2.25 25.94
N ALA A 99 -8.15 -2.12 25.87
CA ALA A 99 -9.09 -3.24 26.00
C ALA A 99 -8.87 -4.29 24.90
N GLN A 100 -8.65 -3.84 23.65
CA GLN A 100 -8.38 -4.74 22.53
C GLN A 100 -7.08 -5.51 22.71
N ILE A 101 -6.00 -4.86 23.14
CA ILE A 101 -4.70 -5.52 23.39
C ILE A 101 -4.81 -6.50 24.55
N ALA A 102 -5.54 -6.15 25.61
CA ALA A 102 -5.81 -7.06 26.72
C ALA A 102 -6.54 -8.32 26.26
N TYR A 103 -7.55 -8.17 25.40
CA TYR A 103 -8.25 -9.29 24.78
C TYR A 103 -7.33 -10.11 23.86
N GLU A 104 -6.51 -9.47 23.01
CA GLU A 104 -5.57 -10.14 22.12
C GLU A 104 -4.52 -10.97 22.88
N ARG A 105 -4.09 -10.51 24.04
CA ARG A 105 -3.16 -11.27 24.92
C ARG A 105 -3.77 -12.57 25.45
N THR A 106 -5.09 -12.67 25.53
CA THR A 106 -5.78 -13.90 25.93
C THR A 106 -5.92 -14.92 24.79
N GLN A 107 -5.72 -14.49 23.54
CA GLN A 107 -5.84 -15.37 22.39
C GLN A 107 -4.55 -16.17 22.15
N PRO A 108 -4.66 -17.38 21.58
CA PRO A 108 -3.49 -18.16 21.24
C PRO A 108 -2.64 -17.41 20.21
N SER A 109 -1.45 -16.98 20.62
CA SER A 109 -0.49 -16.23 19.81
C SER A 109 0.41 -17.19 19.00
N GLY A 110 0.90 -16.69 17.85
CA GLY A 110 1.86 -17.39 17.00
C GLY A 110 1.23 -18.19 15.84
N TYR A 111 2.08 -18.65 14.95
CA TYR A 111 1.68 -19.39 13.73
C TYR A 111 0.89 -20.66 14.03
N MET A 112 1.22 -21.33 15.14
CA MET A 112 0.53 -22.53 15.59
C MET A 112 -0.92 -22.22 16.01
N GLY A 113 -1.17 -21.04 16.58
CA GLY A 113 -2.53 -20.55 16.92
C GLY A 113 -3.42 -20.40 15.70
N ILE A 114 -2.87 -19.93 14.57
CA ILE A 114 -3.60 -19.80 13.30
C ILE A 114 -4.04 -21.17 12.79
N LEU A 115 -3.17 -22.17 12.84
CA LEU A 115 -3.46 -23.51 12.36
C LEU A 115 -4.46 -24.25 13.27
N ARG A 116 -4.38 -24.02 14.59
CA ARG A 116 -5.19 -24.72 15.58
C ARG A 116 -6.64 -24.19 15.63
N THR A 117 -6.84 -22.89 15.40
CA THR A 117 -8.15 -22.27 15.44
C THR A 117 -8.85 -22.36 14.09
N LYS A 118 -9.99 -23.03 14.03
CA LYS A 118 -10.76 -23.28 12.79
C LYS A 118 -11.11 -22.00 12.02
N SER A 119 -11.47 -20.92 12.74
CA SER A 119 -11.80 -19.64 12.14
C SER A 119 -10.58 -18.97 11.48
N TYR A 120 -9.43 -18.96 12.14
CA TYR A 120 -8.20 -18.38 11.61
C TYR A 120 -7.65 -19.17 10.42
N ARG A 121 -7.73 -20.51 10.49
CA ARG A 121 -7.32 -21.40 9.39
C ARG A 121 -8.13 -21.15 8.13
N LYS A 122 -9.47 -20.99 8.24
CA LYS A 122 -10.32 -20.66 7.10
C LYS A 122 -9.95 -19.32 6.47
N ARG A 123 -9.72 -18.29 7.29
CA ARG A 123 -9.33 -16.95 6.82
C ARG A 123 -7.96 -16.98 6.16
N ALA A 124 -6.99 -17.66 6.75
CA ALA A 124 -5.65 -17.81 6.19
C ALA A 124 -5.69 -18.55 4.85
N PHE A 125 -6.43 -19.65 4.76
CA PHE A 125 -6.63 -20.38 3.52
C PHE A 125 -7.26 -19.53 2.43
N LEU A 126 -8.32 -18.78 2.77
CA LEU A 126 -9.00 -17.90 1.81
C LEU A 126 -8.07 -16.80 1.32
N SER A 127 -7.29 -16.16 2.20
CA SER A 127 -6.32 -15.14 1.84
C SER A 127 -5.23 -15.69 0.90
N CYS A 128 -4.68 -16.86 1.20
CA CYS A 128 -3.71 -17.53 0.33
C CYS A 128 -4.31 -17.89 -1.03
N PHE A 129 -5.54 -18.42 -1.03
CA PHE A 129 -6.22 -18.78 -2.27
C PHE A 129 -6.50 -17.58 -3.16
N ILE A 130 -7.00 -16.47 -2.59
CA ILE A 130 -7.23 -15.22 -3.32
C ILE A 130 -5.92 -14.69 -3.91
N GLN A 131 -4.84 -14.71 -3.15
CA GLN A 131 -3.54 -14.25 -3.63
C GLN A 131 -2.99 -15.13 -4.75
N LEU A 132 -3.12 -16.45 -4.64
CA LEU A 132 -2.76 -17.38 -5.71
C LEU A 132 -3.63 -17.14 -6.96
N ALA A 133 -4.94 -17.01 -6.80
CA ALA A 133 -5.84 -16.72 -7.91
C ALA A 133 -5.47 -15.41 -8.61
N ALA A 134 -5.23 -14.33 -7.85
CA ALA A 134 -4.82 -13.04 -8.38
C ALA A 134 -3.51 -13.11 -9.19
N ASN A 135 -2.53 -13.86 -8.71
CA ASN A 135 -1.26 -14.07 -9.44
C ASN A 135 -1.44 -14.90 -10.72
N ASN A 136 -2.35 -15.88 -10.72
CA ASN A 136 -2.63 -16.73 -11.87
C ASN A 136 -3.48 -16.06 -12.96
N THR A 137 -4.05 -14.87 -12.73
CA THR A 137 -4.77 -14.10 -13.77
C THR A 137 -3.85 -13.56 -14.88
N GLY A 138 -2.53 -13.72 -14.74
CA GLY A 138 -1.56 -13.27 -15.73
C GLY A 138 -1.26 -11.76 -15.68
N GLY A 139 -1.89 -11.00 -14.78
CA GLY A 139 -1.66 -9.56 -14.65
C GLY A 139 -0.21 -9.20 -14.37
N LEU A 140 0.51 -9.99 -13.58
CA LEU A 140 1.95 -9.81 -13.33
C LEU A 140 2.78 -10.05 -14.61
N VAL A 141 2.42 -11.05 -15.40
CA VAL A 141 3.11 -11.35 -16.67
C VAL A 141 2.98 -10.17 -17.61
N ILE A 142 1.78 -9.63 -17.79
CA ILE A 142 1.55 -8.45 -18.63
C ILE A 142 2.36 -7.26 -18.10
N ASN A 143 2.40 -7.02 -16.78
CA ASN A 143 3.15 -5.90 -16.21
C ASN A 143 4.67 -6.02 -16.45
N TYR A 144 5.26 -7.20 -16.25
CA TYR A 144 6.72 -7.35 -16.38
C TYR A 144 7.20 -7.53 -17.81
N TYR A 145 6.39 -8.13 -18.69
CA TYR A 145 6.78 -8.46 -20.05
C TYR A 145 6.11 -7.57 -21.12
N SER A 146 5.32 -6.57 -20.74
CA SER A 146 4.59 -5.70 -21.69
C SER A 146 5.48 -5.09 -22.75
N VAL A 147 6.66 -4.60 -22.37
CA VAL A 147 7.60 -3.99 -23.35
C VAL A 147 8.07 -5.01 -24.38
N ILE A 148 8.33 -6.25 -23.97
CA ILE A 148 8.73 -7.34 -24.86
C ILE A 148 7.54 -7.74 -25.75
N ILE A 149 6.36 -7.92 -25.19
CA ILE A 149 5.13 -8.26 -25.91
C ILE A 149 4.82 -7.21 -26.97
N TYR A 150 4.93 -5.94 -26.65
CA TYR A 150 4.72 -4.85 -27.62
C TYR A 150 5.80 -4.84 -28.72
N GLY A 151 7.05 -5.21 -28.38
CA GLY A 151 8.12 -5.38 -29.35
C GLY A 151 7.83 -6.52 -30.34
N ASP A 152 7.36 -7.66 -29.87
CA ASP A 152 6.99 -8.82 -30.67
C ASP A 152 5.78 -8.55 -31.59
N LEU A 153 4.90 -7.61 -31.18
CA LEU A 153 3.80 -7.13 -32.01
C LEU A 153 4.24 -6.15 -33.11
N GLY A 154 5.54 -5.92 -33.28
CA GLY A 154 6.11 -5.09 -34.34
C GLY A 154 6.28 -3.61 -33.95
N LEU A 155 6.06 -3.21 -32.72
CA LEU A 155 6.36 -1.86 -32.23
C LEU A 155 7.87 -1.72 -32.01
N THR A 156 8.50 -0.78 -32.72
CA THR A 156 9.94 -0.56 -32.66
C THR A 156 10.32 0.74 -31.98
N GLY A 157 11.57 0.87 -31.55
CA GLY A 157 12.11 2.09 -30.94
C GLY A 157 11.54 2.36 -29.55
N SER A 158 11.05 3.56 -29.31
CA SER A 158 10.51 4.00 -28.01
C SER A 158 9.02 3.67 -27.81
N LEU A 159 8.32 3.18 -28.85
CA LEU A 159 6.88 2.92 -28.82
C LEU A 159 6.47 1.88 -27.74
N PRO A 160 7.18 0.75 -27.54
CA PRO A 160 6.82 -0.20 -26.49
C PRO A 160 6.84 0.42 -25.09
N LEU A 161 7.83 1.26 -24.80
CA LEU A 161 7.93 1.96 -23.52
C LEU A 161 6.80 2.98 -23.34
N LEU A 162 6.45 3.72 -24.41
CA LEU A 162 5.33 4.65 -24.42
C LEU A 162 4.01 3.92 -24.15
N MET A 163 3.77 2.79 -24.84
CA MET A 163 2.55 1.99 -24.63
C MET A 163 2.44 1.48 -23.20
N TYR A 164 3.55 1.05 -22.60
CA TYR A 164 3.58 0.67 -21.21
C TYR A 164 3.25 1.85 -20.27
N ALA A 165 3.81 3.04 -20.52
CA ALA A 165 3.52 4.24 -19.72
C ALA A 165 2.04 4.66 -19.83
N VAL A 166 1.45 4.58 -21.03
CA VAL A 166 0.01 4.86 -21.23
C VAL A 166 -0.86 3.80 -20.54
N TYR A 167 -0.49 2.53 -20.63
CA TYR A 167 -1.20 1.44 -19.95
C TYR A 167 -1.25 1.66 -18.43
N THR A 168 -0.12 2.01 -17.81
CA THR A 168 -0.07 2.28 -16.36
C THR A 168 -0.85 3.54 -15.98
N LEU A 169 -0.89 4.56 -16.85
CA LEU A 169 -1.68 5.77 -16.65
C LEU A 169 -3.19 5.47 -16.65
N ILE A 170 -3.65 4.70 -17.63
CA ILE A 170 -5.06 4.26 -17.68
C ILE A 170 -5.42 3.45 -16.44
N GLY A 171 -4.51 2.56 -16.01
CA GLY A 171 -4.68 1.80 -14.77
C GLY A 171 -4.81 2.69 -13.52
N ALA A 172 -4.01 3.77 -13.45
CA ALA A 172 -4.09 4.72 -12.34
C ALA A 172 -5.42 5.49 -12.32
N VAL A 173 -5.88 5.94 -13.48
CA VAL A 173 -7.19 6.61 -13.63
C VAL A 173 -8.33 5.66 -13.27
N GLY A 174 -8.29 4.42 -13.76
CA GLY A 174 -9.28 3.39 -13.44
C GLY A 174 -9.35 3.09 -11.93
N ASN A 175 -8.18 3.00 -11.28
CA ASN A 175 -8.09 2.80 -9.83
C ASN A 175 -8.70 3.98 -9.05
N LEU A 176 -8.42 5.21 -9.47
CA LEU A 176 -9.01 6.42 -8.88
C LEU A 176 -10.54 6.44 -9.04
N CYS A 177 -11.04 6.14 -10.24
CA CYS A 177 -12.49 6.04 -10.49
C CYS A 177 -13.12 4.95 -9.62
N GLY A 178 -12.48 3.79 -9.50
CA GLY A 178 -12.91 2.70 -8.64
C GLY A 178 -12.98 3.12 -7.18
N LEU A 179 -11.96 3.83 -6.68
CA LEU A 179 -11.93 4.36 -5.31
C LEU A 179 -13.12 5.31 -5.03
N LEU A 180 -13.37 6.27 -5.93
CA LEU A 180 -14.47 7.21 -5.81
C LEU A 180 -15.85 6.53 -5.87
N THR A 181 -15.96 5.49 -6.68
CA THR A 181 -17.21 4.73 -6.83
C THR A 181 -17.49 3.88 -5.60
N ILE A 182 -16.49 3.18 -5.05
CA ILE A 182 -16.63 2.34 -3.85
C ILE A 182 -17.10 3.15 -2.64
N ASP A 183 -16.61 4.38 -2.49
CA ASP A 183 -17.00 5.25 -1.39
C ASP A 183 -18.45 5.74 -1.50
N ARG A 184 -18.99 5.85 -2.73
CA ARG A 184 -20.39 6.28 -2.97
C ARG A 184 -21.40 5.15 -2.97
N THR A 185 -21.05 4.01 -3.55
CA THR A 185 -21.98 2.89 -3.77
C THR A 185 -21.88 1.79 -2.71
N GLY A 186 -20.83 1.82 -1.90
CA GLY A 186 -20.55 0.78 -0.91
C GLY A 186 -19.90 -0.48 -1.51
N ARG A 187 -19.22 -1.24 -0.64
CA ARG A 187 -18.40 -2.39 -1.07
C ARG A 187 -19.22 -3.55 -1.64
N ARG A 188 -20.46 -3.74 -1.19
CA ARG A 188 -21.29 -4.87 -1.62
C ARG A 188 -21.73 -4.73 -3.08
N PHE A 189 -22.13 -3.55 -3.50
CA PHE A 189 -22.61 -3.31 -4.86
C PHE A 189 -21.51 -3.54 -5.91
N VAL A 190 -20.27 -3.16 -5.60
CA VAL A 190 -19.10 -3.34 -6.51
C VAL A 190 -18.63 -4.79 -6.56
N SER A 191 -18.92 -5.60 -5.52
CA SER A 191 -18.57 -7.02 -5.48
C SER A 191 -19.56 -7.91 -6.27
N ASP A 192 -20.79 -7.45 -6.46
CA ASP A 192 -21.86 -8.20 -7.10
C ASP A 192 -22.06 -7.82 -8.59
N ALA A 193 -21.30 -6.83 -9.11
CA ALA A 193 -21.29 -6.37 -10.50
C ALA A 193 -20.11 -6.95 -11.29
#